data_755133aa48138365cdc3ad1c839d1703
#
_entry.id   755133aa48138365cdc3ad1c839d1703
#
_cell.length_a   1.000
_cell.length_b   1.000
_cell.length_c   1.000
_cell.angle_alpha   90.00
_cell.angle_beta   90.00
_cell.angle_gamma   90.00
#
_symmetry.space_group_name_H-M   'P 1'
#
loop_
_entity.id
_entity.type
_entity.pdbx_description
1 polymer ?
#
loop_
_entity_poly.entity_id
_entity_poly.type
_entity_poly.pdbx_seq_one_letter_code
_entity_poly.pdbx_strand_id
1 'polypeptide(L)'
;MALADVGYRGCAALELSKEPICCAVSIHHKLAVKSELTISDLFGENLMLIRRGWNSYVDLLRDNIWENYPQINVVDFPFYDVSVFNQCESGNDVLMAIGNWENVHPLLKILPVQWDYVIPFGLLYSPNPSPQVLSFIRAVAQVYELGL
;
A
#
# COMPACT_ATOMS: atom_id res chain seq x y z
N MET A 1 1.00 -17.87 7.34
CA MET A 1 0.19 -16.86 6.63
C MET A 1 0.73 -15.49 6.87
N ALA A 2 1.17 -14.85 5.82
CA ALA A 2 1.95 -13.63 5.92
C ALA A 2 1.23 -12.49 6.64
N LEU A 3 -0.06 -12.27 6.41
CA LEU A 3 -0.78 -11.16 7.04
C LEU A 3 -1.05 -11.35 8.53
N ALA A 4 -1.15 -12.60 9.00
CA ALA A 4 -1.34 -12.86 10.43
C ALA A 4 -0.13 -12.43 11.24
N ASP A 5 1.05 -12.45 10.63
CA ASP A 5 2.31 -12.06 11.26
C ASP A 5 2.56 -10.55 11.20
N VAL A 6 1.76 -9.81 10.45
CA VAL A 6 2.02 -8.39 10.16
C VAL A 6 1.29 -7.46 11.12
N GLY A 7 0.99 -7.90 12.33
CA GLY A 7 0.54 -7.02 13.39
C GLY A 7 -0.95 -6.74 13.46
N TYR A 8 -1.79 -7.46 12.74
CA TYR A 8 -3.24 -7.39 12.90
C TYR A 8 -3.68 -8.25 14.08
N ARG A 9 -3.37 -7.77 15.27
CA ARG A 9 -3.66 -8.49 16.50
C ARG A 9 -5.15 -8.83 16.60
N GLY A 10 -5.44 -10.09 16.88
CA GLY A 10 -6.81 -10.57 17.06
C GLY A 10 -7.55 -10.90 15.77
N CYS A 11 -6.90 -10.85 14.61
CA CYS A 11 -7.48 -11.26 13.34
C CYS A 11 -6.74 -12.45 12.74
N ALA A 12 -7.48 -13.30 12.03
CA ALA A 12 -6.93 -14.23 11.07
C ALA A 12 -6.85 -13.55 9.69
N ALA A 13 -6.04 -14.08 8.80
CA ALA A 13 -5.86 -13.50 7.49
C ALA A 13 -5.79 -14.56 6.39
N LEU A 14 -6.34 -14.21 5.23
CA LEU A 14 -6.15 -14.96 4.00
C LEU A 14 -5.44 -14.02 3.01
N GLU A 15 -4.17 -14.32 2.70
CA GLU A 15 -3.43 -13.61 1.67
C GLU A 15 -3.92 -14.08 0.29
N LEU A 16 -4.35 -13.13 -0.55
CA LEU A 16 -4.83 -13.41 -1.91
C LEU A 16 -3.74 -13.16 -2.95
N SER A 17 -2.96 -12.12 -2.76
CA SER A 17 -1.90 -11.73 -3.70
C SER A 17 -0.85 -10.87 -2.99
N LYS A 18 0.27 -10.65 -3.68
CA LYS A 18 1.25 -9.62 -3.32
C LYS A 18 1.20 -8.53 -4.38
N GLU A 19 0.91 -7.32 -3.93
CA GLU A 19 0.76 -6.17 -4.80
C GLU A 19 2.01 -5.30 -4.76
N PRO A 20 2.52 -4.85 -5.91
CA PRO A 20 3.61 -3.89 -5.92
C PRO A 20 3.23 -2.60 -5.20
N ILE A 21 4.15 -2.07 -4.42
CA ILE A 21 3.99 -0.73 -3.85
C ILE A 21 4.19 0.29 -4.96
N CYS A 22 3.19 1.13 -5.16
CA CYS A 22 3.15 2.20 -6.15
C CYS A 22 3.14 3.56 -5.44
N CYS A 23 3.12 4.62 -6.23
CA CYS A 23 2.94 5.98 -5.75
C CYS A 23 1.69 6.61 -6.38
N ALA A 24 0.96 7.35 -5.57
CA ALA A 24 -0.15 8.19 -6.01
C ALA A 24 0.27 9.65 -6.00
N VAL A 25 -0.06 10.37 -7.05
CA VAL A 25 0.17 11.81 -7.17
C VAL A 25 -1.09 12.48 -7.69
N SER A 26 -1.26 13.77 -7.36
CA SER A 26 -2.29 14.59 -8.00
C SER A 26 -2.12 14.55 -9.52
N ILE A 27 -3.23 14.56 -10.25
CA ILE A 27 -3.18 14.69 -11.71
C ILE A 27 -2.49 15.97 -12.17
N HIS A 28 -2.34 16.96 -11.28
CA HIS A 28 -1.63 18.22 -11.53
C HIS A 28 -0.16 18.20 -11.08
N HIS A 29 0.28 17.11 -10.48
CA HIS A 29 1.67 16.96 -10.05
C HIS A 29 2.61 16.83 -11.26
N LYS A 30 3.83 17.35 -11.14
CA LYS A 30 4.82 17.24 -12.22
C LYS A 30 5.14 15.80 -12.64
N LEU A 31 5.04 14.85 -11.72
CA LEU A 31 5.27 13.43 -12.01
C LEU A 31 4.08 12.76 -12.71
N ALA A 32 2.92 13.37 -12.73
CA ALA A 32 1.72 12.78 -13.33
C ALA A 32 1.83 12.60 -14.85
N VAL A 33 2.76 13.26 -15.52
CA VAL A 33 3.01 13.09 -16.96
C VAL A 33 3.74 11.78 -17.28
N LYS A 34 4.32 11.14 -16.27
CA LYS A 34 5.06 9.88 -16.43
C LYS A 34 4.10 8.69 -16.41
N SER A 35 4.52 7.59 -17.02
CA SER A 35 3.82 6.30 -16.94
C SER A 35 4.40 5.39 -15.85
N GLU A 36 5.63 5.66 -15.43
CA GLU A 36 6.36 4.90 -14.43
C GLU A 36 7.38 5.81 -13.76
N LEU A 37 7.65 5.59 -12.49
CA LEU A 37 8.63 6.35 -11.72
C LEU A 37 9.89 5.52 -11.49
N THR A 38 11.03 6.19 -11.50
CA THR A 38 12.26 5.64 -10.93
C THR A 38 12.43 6.15 -9.50
N ILE A 39 13.33 5.54 -8.73
CA ILE A 39 13.63 6.00 -7.38
C ILE A 39 14.14 7.46 -7.41
N SER A 40 14.94 7.81 -8.42
CA SER A 40 15.46 9.17 -8.54
C SER A 40 14.39 10.21 -8.85
N ASP A 41 13.26 9.83 -9.42
CA ASP A 41 12.13 10.74 -9.60
C ASP A 41 11.54 11.23 -8.27
N LEU A 42 11.74 10.46 -7.20
CA LEU A 42 11.27 10.79 -5.86
C LEU A 42 12.24 11.69 -5.08
N PHE A 43 13.43 11.95 -5.60
CA PHE A 43 14.39 12.82 -4.94
C PHE A 43 13.84 14.24 -4.85
N GLY A 44 13.90 14.81 -3.65
CA GLY A 44 13.33 16.13 -3.36
C GLY A 44 11.82 16.12 -3.12
N GLU A 45 11.16 14.98 -3.26
CA GLU A 45 9.74 14.84 -3.00
C GLU A 45 9.47 14.47 -1.54
N ASN A 46 8.26 14.80 -1.09
CA ASN A 46 7.72 14.29 0.17
C ASN A 46 6.96 12.99 -0.12
N LEU A 47 7.48 11.87 0.34
CA LEU A 47 6.83 10.58 0.21
C LEU A 47 6.07 10.27 1.49
N MET A 48 4.75 10.24 1.40
CA MET A 48 3.85 9.93 2.50
C MET A 48 3.77 8.42 2.69
N LEU A 49 4.21 7.94 3.83
CA LEU A 49 4.12 6.53 4.23
C LEU A 49 3.27 6.40 5.49
N ILE A 50 2.50 5.32 5.57
CA ILE A 50 1.82 5.00 6.82
C ILE A 50 2.88 4.84 7.93
N ARG A 51 2.57 5.35 9.11
CA ARG A 51 3.51 5.40 10.24
C ARG A 51 4.10 4.03 10.57
N ARG A 52 5.29 4.05 11.10
CA ARG A 52 5.99 2.83 11.53
C ARG A 52 5.15 1.98 12.49
N GLY A 53 5.25 0.67 12.33
CA GLY A 53 4.61 -0.31 13.18
C GLY A 53 3.26 -0.80 12.68
N TRP A 54 2.69 -0.18 11.63
CA TRP A 54 1.42 -0.62 11.05
C TRP A 54 1.59 -1.76 10.04
N ASN A 55 2.68 -1.75 9.28
CA ASN A 55 2.91 -2.75 8.25
C ASN A 55 4.41 -2.96 8.07
N SER A 56 4.88 -4.18 8.29
CA SER A 56 6.32 -4.51 8.23
C SER A 56 6.89 -4.37 6.82
N TYR A 57 6.09 -4.55 5.77
CA TYR A 57 6.54 -4.38 4.38
C TYR A 57 6.78 -2.90 4.07
N VAL A 58 5.96 -2.01 4.59
CA VAL A 58 6.15 -0.57 4.46
C VAL A 58 7.34 -0.11 5.31
N ASP A 59 7.51 -0.68 6.49
CA ASP A 59 8.67 -0.40 7.34
C ASP A 59 9.98 -0.79 6.66
N LEU A 60 10.00 -1.90 5.92
CA LEU A 60 11.15 -2.31 5.14
C LEU A 60 11.49 -1.28 4.04
N LEU A 61 10.50 -0.80 3.32
CA LEU A 61 10.67 0.28 2.34
C LEU A 61 11.21 1.55 3.00
N ARG A 62 10.63 1.93 4.14
CA ARG A 62 11.06 3.10 4.93
C ARG A 62 12.53 3.01 5.31
N ASP A 63 12.96 1.87 5.84
CA ASP A 63 14.33 1.67 6.28
C ASP A 63 15.31 1.72 5.11
N ASN A 64 14.95 1.14 3.97
CA ASN A 64 15.77 1.20 2.76
C ASN A 64 15.92 2.65 2.25
N ILE A 65 14.85 3.42 2.24
CA ILE A 65 14.90 4.84 1.86
C ILE A 65 15.82 5.60 2.81
N TRP A 66 15.68 5.39 4.11
CA TRP A 66 16.50 6.05 5.12
C TRP A 66 17.99 5.78 4.92
N GLU A 67 18.34 4.53 4.63
CA GLU A 67 19.74 4.12 4.50
C GLU A 67 20.37 4.52 3.16
N ASN A 68 19.62 4.41 2.06
CA ASN A 68 20.18 4.49 0.72
C ASN A 68 19.74 5.71 -0.08
N TYR A 69 18.63 6.33 0.28
CA TYR A 69 18.02 7.43 -0.50
C TYR A 69 17.59 8.60 0.39
N PRO A 70 18.54 9.23 1.11
CA PRO A 70 18.21 10.33 2.03
C PRO A 70 17.66 11.57 1.32
N GLN A 71 17.73 11.62 -0.01
CA GLN A 71 17.15 12.69 -0.83
C GLN A 71 15.61 12.62 -0.87
N ILE A 72 15.01 11.50 -0.49
CA ILE A 72 13.57 11.34 -0.39
C ILE A 72 13.16 11.73 1.03
N ASN A 73 12.25 12.70 1.17
CA ASN A 73 11.73 13.09 2.46
C ASN A 73 10.51 12.25 2.82
N VAL A 74 10.62 11.41 3.84
CA VAL A 74 9.50 10.56 4.29
C VAL A 74 8.64 11.35 5.27
N VAL A 75 7.34 11.38 4.99
CA VAL A 75 6.32 12.04 5.82
C VAL A 75 5.34 10.98 6.32
N ASP A 76 5.16 10.90 7.63
CA ASP A 76 4.26 9.93 8.23
C ASP A 76 2.81 10.40 8.25
N PHE A 77 1.89 9.46 8.07
CA PHE A 77 0.48 9.68 8.38
C PHE A 77 -0.07 8.50 9.18
N PRO A 78 -1.13 8.69 9.99
CA PRO A 78 -1.57 7.66 10.94
C PRO A 78 -2.29 6.48 10.31
N PHE A 79 -3.14 6.72 9.30
CA PHE A 79 -3.90 5.68 8.59
C PHE A 79 -4.53 6.27 7.34
N TYR A 80 -4.91 5.39 6.40
CA TYR A 80 -5.58 5.81 5.17
C TYR A 80 -7.03 6.19 5.43
N ASP A 81 -7.39 7.40 5.05
CA ASP A 81 -8.75 7.92 5.05
C ASP A 81 -8.92 8.95 3.91
N VAL A 82 -10.12 9.47 3.77
CA VAL A 82 -10.42 10.48 2.73
C VAL A 82 -9.54 11.71 2.87
N SER A 83 -9.20 12.12 4.10
CA SER A 83 -8.38 13.32 4.31
C SER A 83 -6.96 13.16 3.78
N VAL A 84 -6.38 11.97 3.88
CA VAL A 84 -5.05 11.69 3.32
C VAL A 84 -5.06 11.78 1.79
N PHE A 85 -6.08 11.22 1.14
CA PHE A 85 -6.23 11.32 -0.31
C PHE A 85 -6.44 12.77 -0.75
N ASN A 86 -7.28 13.52 -0.05
CA ASN A 86 -7.51 14.94 -0.34
C ASN A 86 -6.24 15.78 -0.12
N GLN A 87 -5.47 15.49 0.91
CA GLN A 87 -4.19 16.16 1.15
C GLN A 87 -3.20 15.88 0.01
N CYS A 88 -3.12 14.66 -0.46
CA CYS A 88 -2.28 14.31 -1.61
C CYS A 88 -2.73 15.04 -2.88
N GLU A 89 -4.04 15.08 -3.14
CA GLU A 89 -4.61 15.73 -4.32
C GLU A 89 -4.37 17.25 -4.32
N SER A 90 -4.58 17.91 -3.19
CA SER A 90 -4.46 19.36 -3.09
C SER A 90 -3.03 19.87 -2.91
N GLY A 91 -2.09 18.97 -2.57
CA GLY A 91 -0.69 19.29 -2.33
C GLY A 91 0.25 18.79 -3.42
N ASN A 92 1.54 18.84 -3.13
CA ASN A 92 2.60 18.32 -3.99
C ASN A 92 3.24 17.04 -3.43
N ASP A 93 2.61 16.40 -2.47
CA ASP A 93 3.14 15.20 -1.85
C ASP A 93 2.89 13.97 -2.73
N VAL A 94 3.75 12.98 -2.55
CA VAL A 94 3.62 11.66 -3.20
C VAL A 94 3.14 10.69 -2.13
N LEU A 95 2.05 9.98 -2.39
CA LEU A 95 1.46 9.04 -1.43
C LEU A 95 1.78 7.61 -1.84
N MET A 96 2.25 6.80 -0.89
CA MET A 96 2.37 5.36 -1.11
C MET A 96 0.98 4.76 -1.40
N ALA A 97 0.90 3.96 -2.45
CA ALA A 97 -0.33 3.32 -2.90
C ALA A 97 -0.06 1.92 -3.45
N ILE A 98 -1.10 1.23 -3.86
CA ILE A 98 -1.01 -0.03 -4.59
C ILE A 98 -1.80 0.07 -5.89
N GLY A 99 -1.47 -0.77 -6.88
CA GLY A 99 -2.12 -0.72 -8.19
C GLY A 99 -3.63 -0.91 -8.15
N ASN A 100 -4.13 -1.70 -7.18
CA ASN A 100 -5.56 -1.94 -6.99
C ASN A 100 -6.35 -0.69 -6.61
N TRP A 101 -5.67 0.40 -6.28
CA TRP A 101 -6.29 1.68 -5.92
C TRP A 101 -6.42 2.64 -7.11
N GLU A 102 -6.32 2.16 -8.32
CA GLU A 102 -6.35 2.99 -9.53
C GLU A 102 -7.53 3.96 -9.57
N ASN A 103 -8.66 3.57 -9.00
CA ASN A 103 -9.88 4.39 -8.97
C ASN A 103 -10.26 4.88 -7.56
N VAL A 104 -9.33 4.89 -6.62
CA VAL A 104 -9.60 5.28 -5.23
C VAL A 104 -9.99 6.76 -5.10
N HIS A 105 -9.47 7.60 -5.98
CA HIS A 105 -9.77 9.03 -6.00
C HIS A 105 -9.67 9.55 -7.44
N PRO A 106 -10.67 10.33 -7.93
CA PRO A 106 -10.72 10.73 -9.33
C PRO A 106 -9.59 11.67 -9.77
N LEU A 107 -8.99 12.39 -8.82
CA LEU A 107 -7.93 13.37 -9.09
C LEU A 107 -6.54 12.87 -8.69
N LEU A 108 -6.40 11.58 -8.39
CA LEU A 108 -5.11 10.94 -8.14
C LEU A 108 -4.78 9.96 -9.26
N LYS A 109 -3.51 9.94 -9.63
CA LYS A 109 -2.95 9.00 -10.58
C LYS A 109 -2.02 8.05 -9.84
N ILE A 110 -2.21 6.75 -10.04
CA ILE A 110 -1.34 5.71 -9.47
C ILE A 110 -0.25 5.39 -10.50
N LEU A 111 1.00 5.48 -10.06
CA LEU A 111 2.17 5.25 -10.89
C LEU A 111 2.99 4.10 -10.31
N PRO A 112 3.34 3.08 -11.11
CA PRO A 112 4.30 2.07 -10.69
C PRO A 112 5.68 2.70 -10.50
N VAL A 113 6.48 2.08 -9.62
CA VAL A 113 7.84 2.53 -9.33
C VAL A 113 8.81 1.38 -9.63
N GLN A 114 9.96 1.70 -10.19
CA GLN A 114 11.02 0.72 -10.49
C GLN A 114 11.76 0.32 -9.20
N TRP A 115 11.08 -0.45 -8.37
CA TRP A 115 11.61 -1.08 -7.16
C TRP A 115 10.90 -2.42 -6.91
N ASP A 116 11.44 -3.24 -6.02
CA ASP A 116 10.93 -4.59 -5.75
C ASP A 116 10.10 -4.70 -4.47
N TYR A 117 9.52 -3.60 -4.00
CA TYR A 117 8.71 -3.60 -2.80
C TYR A 117 7.28 -4.02 -3.10
N VAL A 118 6.78 -4.97 -2.32
CA VAL A 118 5.43 -5.49 -2.41
C VAL A 118 4.75 -5.44 -1.05
N ILE A 119 3.43 -5.49 -1.06
CA ILE A 119 2.60 -5.60 0.13
C ILE A 119 1.58 -6.72 -0.07
N PRO A 120 1.34 -7.57 0.94
CA PRO A 120 0.28 -8.56 0.85
C PRO A 120 -1.09 -7.89 0.77
N PHE A 121 -1.95 -8.43 -0.07
CA PHE A 121 -3.33 -8.03 -0.22
C PHE A 121 -4.23 -9.23 0.09
N GLY A 122 -5.26 -9.04 0.91
CA GLY A 122 -6.10 -10.15 1.29
C GLY A 122 -7.26 -9.76 2.19
N LEU A 123 -7.80 -10.76 2.87
CA LEU A 123 -8.93 -10.62 3.75
C LEU A 123 -8.52 -10.82 5.21
N LEU A 124 -9.05 -9.97 6.08
CA LEU A 124 -8.98 -10.15 7.52
C LEU A 124 -10.33 -10.64 8.02
N TYR A 125 -10.31 -11.59 8.93
CA TYR A 125 -11.53 -12.14 9.50
C TYR A 125 -11.30 -12.56 10.96
N SER A 126 -12.39 -12.87 11.67
CA SER A 126 -12.30 -13.34 13.04
C SER A 126 -11.49 -14.62 13.15
N PRO A 127 -10.60 -14.78 14.15
CA PRO A 127 -9.91 -16.06 14.39
C PRO A 127 -10.86 -17.20 14.77
N ASN A 128 -12.09 -16.86 15.21
CA ASN A 128 -13.16 -17.81 15.44
C ASN A 128 -14.33 -17.52 14.49
N PRO A 129 -14.18 -17.82 13.18
CA PRO A 129 -15.17 -17.41 12.19
C PRO A 129 -16.47 -18.22 12.33
N SER A 130 -17.59 -17.56 12.06
CA SER A 130 -18.88 -18.27 11.91
C SER A 130 -18.81 -19.23 10.71
N PRO A 131 -19.72 -20.26 10.65
CA PRO A 131 -19.77 -21.13 9.47
C PRO A 131 -19.97 -20.39 8.17
N GLN A 132 -20.73 -19.30 8.16
CA GLN A 132 -20.95 -18.47 6.98
C GLN A 132 -19.67 -17.76 6.54
N VAL A 133 -18.94 -17.17 7.49
CA VAL A 133 -17.65 -16.52 7.20
C VAL A 133 -16.65 -17.54 6.68
N LEU A 134 -16.56 -18.70 7.31
CA LEU A 134 -15.64 -19.76 6.88
C LEU A 134 -15.97 -20.27 5.47
N SER A 135 -17.26 -20.42 5.17
CA SER A 135 -17.73 -20.80 3.84
C SER A 135 -17.33 -19.75 2.79
N PHE A 136 -17.49 -18.47 3.11
CA PHE A 136 -17.07 -17.38 2.23
C PHE A 136 -15.56 -17.39 2.00
N ILE A 137 -14.76 -17.54 3.07
CA ILE A 137 -13.30 -17.59 2.97
C ILE A 137 -12.85 -18.75 2.07
N ARG A 138 -13.46 -19.93 2.22
CA ARG A 138 -13.16 -21.08 1.37
C ARG A 138 -13.52 -20.83 -0.10
N ALA A 139 -14.65 -20.19 -0.35
CA ALA A 139 -15.06 -19.83 -1.71
C ALA A 139 -14.08 -18.85 -2.36
N VAL A 140 -13.65 -17.83 -1.63
CA VAL A 140 -12.65 -16.87 -2.10
C VAL A 140 -11.32 -17.56 -2.38
N ALA A 141 -10.85 -18.40 -1.46
CA ALA A 141 -9.61 -19.17 -1.63
C ALA A 141 -9.66 -20.05 -2.89
N GLN A 142 -10.80 -20.62 -3.17
CA GLN A 142 -11.00 -21.44 -4.37
C GLN A 142 -10.90 -20.61 -5.66
N VAL A 143 -11.48 -19.41 -5.68
CA VAL A 143 -11.40 -18.49 -6.82
C VAL A 143 -9.95 -18.08 -7.10
N TYR A 144 -9.17 -17.87 -6.06
CA TYR A 144 -7.74 -17.51 -6.17
C TYR A 144 -6.82 -18.74 -6.28
N GLU A 145 -7.38 -19.93 -6.39
CA GLU A 145 -6.63 -21.21 -6.48
C GLU A 145 -5.69 -21.43 -5.28
N LEU A 146 -6.11 -20.98 -4.11
CA LEU A 146 -5.38 -21.19 -2.87
C LEU A 146 -5.79 -22.49 -2.21
N GLY A 147 -4.83 -23.29 -1.78
CA GLY A 147 -5.09 -24.53 -1.04
C GLY A 147 -5.47 -24.23 0.42
N LEU A 148 -6.72 -24.47 0.75
CA LEU A 148 -7.20 -24.44 2.14
C LEU A 148 -7.76 -25.81 2.52
#